data_f86c57c1194071605e678722187bb6c2
#
_entry.id   f86c57c1194071605e678722187bb6c2
#
_cell.length_a   1.000
_cell.length_b   1.000
_cell.length_c   1.000
_cell.angle_alpha   90.00
_cell.angle_beta   90.00
_cell.angle_gamma   90.00
#
_symmetry.space_group_name_H-M   'P 1'
#
loop_
_entity.id
_entity.type
_entity.pdbx_description
1 polymer ?
#
loop_
_entity_poly.entity_id
_entity_poly.type
_entity_poly.pdbx_seq_one_letter_code
_entity_poly.pdbx_strand_id
1 'polypeptide(L)'
;MNPRDVYIIAEKVRRQVSRVIVGKEDVVDRLLIALLVGGHVLLEGVPGVAKTYLARSFAKTLGLKFKRIQLTPDLLPSDIIGVKVYNYKTMEFEFRPGPVFTNILLADEINRTPPRTQAALLEAMQEKQVTVDGETYKLPEPFVVIATQNPVETEGTYPLPEAQLDRFLFRVIVDYPSRSEEVEMLRIKRIKGEVIDVDQIADPKEVLEASKTVAEKVKVDDTILEYIVELVRATREHPSVLLGGSPRAEVMLLYASRAYAAISEGRDYVVPDDVKAVFFDVMNHRIILRPEYVIGTYSREPLWSYRAIHGILSSVVEKVRVPK
;
A
#
# COMPACT_ATOMS: atom_id res chain seq x y z
N MET A 1 7.06 -23.07 -6.80
CA MET A 1 6.32 -22.09 -7.63
C MET A 1 7.30 -21.40 -8.60
N ASN A 2 6.86 -20.97 -9.78
CA ASN A 2 7.63 -20.16 -10.74
C ASN A 2 6.92 -18.81 -10.97
N PRO A 3 7.55 -17.79 -11.63
CA PRO A 3 6.92 -16.49 -11.88
C PRO A 3 5.60 -16.57 -12.67
N ARG A 4 5.46 -17.54 -13.58
CA ARG A 4 4.21 -17.76 -14.33
C ARG A 4 3.06 -18.20 -13.43
N ASP A 5 3.36 -18.98 -12.37
CA ASP A 5 2.35 -19.38 -11.39
C ASP A 5 1.87 -18.16 -10.59
N VAL A 6 2.79 -17.24 -10.24
CA VAL A 6 2.48 -15.97 -9.56
C VAL A 6 1.54 -15.11 -10.42
N TYR A 7 1.81 -15.00 -11.71
CA TYR A 7 0.92 -14.33 -12.66
C TYR A 7 -0.49 -14.95 -12.69
N ILE A 8 -0.57 -16.28 -12.76
CA ILE A 8 -1.86 -16.97 -12.80
C ILE A 8 -2.68 -16.69 -11.52
N ILE A 9 -2.03 -16.68 -10.35
CA ILE A 9 -2.67 -16.31 -9.09
C ILE A 9 -3.15 -14.86 -9.17
N ALA A 10 -2.30 -13.93 -9.59
CA ALA A 10 -2.63 -12.51 -9.70
C ALA A 10 -3.84 -12.29 -10.63
N GLU A 11 -3.86 -12.91 -11.82
CA GLU A 11 -4.99 -12.85 -12.75
C GLU A 11 -6.30 -13.36 -12.16
N LYS A 12 -6.24 -14.46 -11.42
CA LYS A 12 -7.43 -15.00 -10.74
C LYS A 12 -7.91 -14.06 -9.63
N VAL A 13 -6.99 -13.45 -8.86
CA VAL A 13 -7.33 -12.48 -7.81
C VAL A 13 -7.99 -11.25 -8.42
N ARG A 14 -7.40 -10.64 -9.47
CA ARG A 14 -8.00 -9.50 -10.20
C ARG A 14 -9.43 -9.84 -10.63
N ARG A 15 -9.60 -10.98 -11.31
CA ARG A 15 -10.91 -11.43 -11.80
C ARG A 15 -11.95 -11.63 -10.68
N GLN A 16 -11.54 -12.13 -9.53
CA GLN A 16 -12.45 -12.28 -8.39
C GLN A 16 -12.83 -10.94 -7.78
N VAL A 17 -11.86 -10.04 -7.57
CA VAL A 17 -12.11 -8.73 -7.00
C VAL A 17 -12.96 -7.88 -7.95
N SER A 18 -12.72 -7.92 -9.26
CA SER A 18 -13.51 -7.19 -10.28
C SER A 18 -14.97 -7.64 -10.37
N ARG A 19 -15.32 -8.83 -9.86
CA ARG A 19 -16.73 -9.27 -9.72
C ARG A 19 -17.54 -8.42 -8.73
N VAL A 20 -16.85 -7.78 -7.81
CA VAL A 20 -17.45 -7.04 -6.68
C VAL A 20 -17.09 -5.56 -6.68
N ILE A 21 -15.96 -5.19 -7.27
CA ILE A 21 -15.47 -3.82 -7.36
C ILE A 21 -14.99 -3.56 -8.78
N VAL A 22 -15.62 -2.59 -9.42
CA VAL A 22 -15.35 -2.23 -10.82
C VAL A 22 -14.27 -1.15 -10.89
N GLY A 23 -13.33 -1.27 -11.84
CA GLY A 23 -12.38 -0.22 -12.20
C GLY A 23 -11.32 0.08 -11.14
N LYS A 24 -10.87 -0.94 -10.38
CA LYS A 24 -9.82 -0.80 -9.36
C LYS A 24 -8.76 -1.88 -9.49
N GLU A 25 -8.53 -2.37 -10.69
CA GLU A 25 -7.53 -3.41 -10.99
C GLU A 25 -6.12 -2.92 -10.67
N ASP A 26 -5.83 -1.66 -10.91
CA ASP A 26 -4.58 -1.00 -10.56
C ASP A 26 -4.33 -0.99 -9.05
N VAL A 27 -5.37 -0.71 -8.25
CA VAL A 27 -5.27 -0.77 -6.78
C VAL A 27 -5.03 -2.20 -6.32
N VAL A 28 -5.71 -3.19 -6.92
CA VAL A 28 -5.49 -4.61 -6.61
C VAL A 28 -4.05 -5.01 -6.90
N ASP A 29 -3.47 -4.54 -8.00
CA ASP A 29 -2.06 -4.79 -8.34
C ASP A 29 -1.11 -4.21 -7.29
N ARG A 30 -1.35 -2.99 -6.82
CA ARG A 30 -0.54 -2.39 -5.75
C ARG A 30 -0.66 -3.16 -4.43
N LEU A 31 -1.86 -3.68 -4.11
CA LEU A 31 -2.05 -4.54 -2.94
C LEU A 31 -1.33 -5.89 -3.09
N LEU A 32 -1.39 -6.51 -4.28
CA LEU A 32 -0.66 -7.74 -4.58
C LEU A 32 0.85 -7.54 -4.46
N ILE A 33 1.40 -6.48 -5.08
CA ILE A 33 2.82 -6.16 -5.00
C ILE A 33 3.23 -5.95 -3.54
N ALA A 34 2.49 -5.12 -2.80
CA ALA A 34 2.78 -4.86 -1.40
C ALA A 34 2.78 -6.15 -0.56
N LEU A 35 1.83 -7.04 -0.79
CA LEU A 35 1.74 -8.33 -0.11
C LEU A 35 2.96 -9.22 -0.43
N LEU A 36 3.36 -9.30 -1.71
CA LEU A 36 4.46 -10.14 -2.16
C LEU A 36 5.84 -9.67 -1.67
N VAL A 37 6.03 -8.36 -1.50
CA VAL A 37 7.30 -7.79 -1.03
C VAL A 37 7.30 -7.43 0.46
N GLY A 38 6.20 -7.67 1.17
CA GLY A 38 6.06 -7.33 2.58
C GLY A 38 6.02 -5.83 2.85
N GLY A 39 5.52 -5.04 1.90
CA GLY A 39 5.30 -3.61 2.01
C GLY A 39 3.90 -3.26 2.55
N HIS A 40 3.63 -1.96 2.68
CA HIS A 40 2.35 -1.44 3.16
C HIS A 40 1.82 -0.37 2.19
N VAL A 41 0.51 -0.15 2.19
CA VAL A 41 -0.14 0.75 1.22
C VAL A 41 -0.94 1.82 1.94
N LEU A 42 -0.76 3.07 1.52
CA LEU A 42 -1.60 4.20 1.89
C LEU A 42 -2.59 4.47 0.74
N LEU A 43 -3.86 4.24 0.99
CA LEU A 43 -4.95 4.56 0.07
C LEU A 43 -5.49 5.95 0.40
N GLU A 44 -5.26 6.89 -0.47
CA GLU A 44 -5.77 8.25 -0.32
C GLU A 44 -6.93 8.48 -1.30
N GLY A 45 -8.02 9.00 -0.82
CA GLY A 45 -9.18 9.25 -1.68
C GLY A 45 -10.43 9.62 -0.89
N VAL A 46 -11.41 10.11 -1.61
CA VAL A 46 -12.69 10.55 -1.07
C VAL A 46 -13.42 9.43 -0.32
N PRO A 47 -14.31 9.77 0.61
CA PRO A 47 -15.15 8.78 1.28
C PRO A 47 -16.11 8.10 0.28
N GLY A 48 -16.50 6.86 0.57
CA GLY A 48 -17.50 6.14 -0.22
C GLY A 48 -16.99 5.38 -1.45
N VAL A 49 -15.69 5.41 -1.77
CA VAL A 49 -15.11 4.66 -2.91
C VAL A 49 -14.77 3.19 -2.60
N ALA A 50 -15.50 2.58 -1.66
CA ALA A 50 -15.47 1.17 -1.31
C ALA A 50 -14.10 0.61 -0.84
N LYS A 51 -13.19 1.44 -0.27
CA LYS A 51 -11.87 1.00 0.20
C LYS A 51 -11.92 -0.19 1.17
N THR A 52 -12.87 -0.17 2.11
CA THR A 52 -13.07 -1.27 3.08
C THR A 52 -13.49 -2.56 2.40
N TYR A 53 -14.41 -2.45 1.42
CA TYR A 53 -14.91 -3.62 0.71
C TYR A 53 -13.84 -4.22 -0.19
N LEU A 54 -13.01 -3.39 -0.82
CA LEU A 54 -11.84 -3.79 -1.60
C LEU A 54 -10.85 -4.61 -0.73
N ALA A 55 -10.41 -4.04 0.39
CA ALA A 55 -9.44 -4.69 1.28
C ALA A 55 -9.96 -6.04 1.83
N ARG A 56 -11.25 -6.10 2.19
CA ARG A 56 -11.90 -7.32 2.68
C ARG A 56 -12.00 -8.38 1.60
N SER A 57 -12.43 -8.02 0.39
CA SER A 57 -12.54 -8.94 -0.74
C SER A 57 -11.18 -9.47 -1.18
N PHE A 58 -10.18 -8.59 -1.23
CA PHE A 58 -8.80 -8.95 -1.51
C PHE A 58 -8.26 -9.98 -0.49
N ALA A 59 -8.41 -9.71 0.80
CA ALA A 59 -7.99 -10.64 1.85
C ALA A 59 -8.67 -12.01 1.73
N LYS A 60 -10.00 -12.02 1.49
CA LYS A 60 -10.78 -13.25 1.35
C LYS A 60 -10.33 -14.08 0.15
N THR A 61 -10.06 -13.45 -0.98
CA THR A 61 -9.59 -14.13 -2.20
C THR A 61 -8.28 -14.91 -1.96
N LEU A 62 -7.47 -14.47 -1.01
CA LEU A 62 -6.18 -15.07 -0.66
C LEU A 62 -6.23 -15.93 0.62
N GLY A 63 -7.42 -16.17 1.18
CA GLY A 63 -7.57 -16.92 2.42
C GLY A 63 -6.90 -16.28 3.64
N LEU A 64 -6.63 -14.96 3.58
CA LEU A 64 -5.93 -14.20 4.60
C LEU A 64 -6.89 -13.67 5.67
N LYS A 65 -6.46 -13.66 6.92
CA LYS A 65 -7.22 -13.05 8.02
C LYS A 65 -7.25 -11.53 7.82
N PHE A 66 -8.44 -10.96 7.90
CA PHE A 66 -8.69 -9.53 7.75
C PHE A 66 -9.24 -8.94 9.05
N LYS A 67 -8.69 -7.79 9.47
CA LYS A 67 -9.26 -6.95 10.52
C LYS A 67 -9.32 -5.50 10.05
N ARG A 68 -10.31 -4.77 10.54
CA ARG A 68 -10.44 -3.32 10.35
C ARG A 68 -10.38 -2.64 11.70
N ILE A 69 -9.66 -1.54 11.76
CA ILE A 69 -9.67 -0.60 12.86
C ILE A 69 -9.96 0.80 12.35
N GLN A 70 -10.95 1.47 12.95
CA GLN A 70 -11.23 2.88 12.71
C GLN A 70 -10.36 3.69 13.64
N LEU A 71 -9.46 4.49 13.09
CA LEU A 71 -8.53 5.30 13.86
C LEU A 71 -9.22 6.62 14.26
N THR A 72 -9.49 6.77 15.57
CA THR A 72 -10.19 7.92 16.16
C THR A 72 -9.26 8.71 17.10
N PRO A 73 -9.60 9.96 17.45
CA PRO A 73 -8.74 10.78 18.31
C PRO A 73 -8.52 10.22 19.72
N ASP A 74 -9.42 9.40 20.21
CA ASP A 74 -9.39 8.77 21.55
C ASP A 74 -8.70 7.40 21.59
N LEU A 75 -8.30 6.85 20.41
CA LEU A 75 -7.69 5.54 20.33
C LEU A 75 -6.29 5.52 20.94
N LEU A 76 -6.03 4.53 21.78
CA LEU A 76 -4.73 4.31 22.42
C LEU A 76 -3.85 3.33 21.64
N PRO A 77 -2.51 3.38 21.78
CA PRO A 77 -1.61 2.38 21.22
C PRO A 77 -1.98 0.95 21.59
N SER A 78 -2.39 0.70 22.84
CA SER A 78 -2.83 -0.60 23.33
C SER A 78 -4.04 -1.17 22.61
N ASP A 79 -4.90 -0.32 22.06
CA ASP A 79 -6.07 -0.74 21.28
C ASP A 79 -5.67 -1.32 19.93
N ILE A 80 -4.47 -0.98 19.45
CA ILE A 80 -3.90 -1.50 18.19
C ILE A 80 -3.05 -2.75 18.44
N ILE A 81 -2.10 -2.66 19.38
CA ILE A 81 -1.08 -3.70 19.57
C ILE A 81 -1.50 -4.76 20.58
N GLY A 82 -2.47 -4.48 21.42
CA GLY A 82 -2.89 -5.38 22.49
C GLY A 82 -2.39 -4.97 23.88
N VAL A 83 -2.82 -5.70 24.88
CA VAL A 83 -2.60 -5.37 26.30
C VAL A 83 -2.49 -6.66 27.12
N LYS A 84 -1.71 -6.64 28.22
CA LYS A 84 -1.75 -7.69 29.24
C LYS A 84 -2.92 -7.44 30.18
N VAL A 85 -3.74 -8.44 30.38
CA VAL A 85 -4.91 -8.41 31.28
C VAL A 85 -4.73 -9.45 32.37
N TYR A 86 -4.96 -9.06 33.61
CA TYR A 86 -4.90 -10.01 34.71
C TYR A 86 -6.10 -10.98 34.66
N ASN A 87 -5.79 -12.28 34.60
CA ASN A 87 -6.79 -13.34 34.63
C ASN A 87 -6.98 -13.82 36.07
N TYR A 88 -8.10 -13.51 36.68
CA TYR A 88 -8.41 -13.90 38.06
C TYR A 88 -8.55 -15.42 38.28
N LYS A 89 -8.75 -16.20 37.20
CA LYS A 89 -8.85 -17.67 37.30
C LYS A 89 -7.49 -18.34 37.35
N THR A 90 -6.54 -17.85 36.54
CA THR A 90 -5.17 -18.37 36.49
C THR A 90 -4.23 -17.64 37.45
N MET A 91 -4.65 -16.47 37.98
CA MET A 91 -3.84 -15.58 38.81
C MET A 91 -2.59 -15.06 38.09
N GLU A 92 -2.66 -14.93 36.74
CA GLU A 92 -1.55 -14.54 35.88
C GLU A 92 -1.97 -13.42 34.92
N PHE A 93 -0.99 -12.69 34.40
CA PHE A 93 -1.21 -11.74 33.30
C PHE A 93 -1.19 -12.47 31.95
N GLU A 94 -2.27 -12.36 31.20
CA GLU A 94 -2.40 -12.94 29.87
C GLU A 94 -2.38 -11.85 28.81
N PHE A 95 -1.60 -12.07 27.76
CA PHE A 95 -1.60 -11.16 26.63
C PHE A 95 -2.86 -11.32 25.79
N ARG A 96 -3.59 -10.23 25.59
CA ARG A 96 -4.71 -10.12 24.65
C ARG A 96 -4.24 -9.37 23.40
N PRO A 97 -4.07 -10.09 22.26
CA PRO A 97 -3.58 -9.48 21.03
C PRO A 97 -4.59 -8.49 20.45
N GLY A 98 -4.07 -7.34 20.06
CA GLY A 98 -4.84 -6.30 19.38
C GLY A 98 -5.18 -6.64 17.92
N PRO A 99 -5.84 -5.72 17.20
CA PRO A 99 -6.20 -5.92 15.79
C PRO A 99 -5.00 -6.08 14.86
N VAL A 100 -3.81 -5.62 15.21
CA VAL A 100 -2.58 -5.78 14.42
C VAL A 100 -2.20 -7.27 14.20
N PHE A 101 -2.67 -8.17 15.07
CA PHE A 101 -2.48 -9.62 14.92
C PHE A 101 -3.45 -10.18 13.87
N THR A 102 -3.16 -9.88 12.61
CA THR A 102 -3.90 -10.32 11.43
C THR A 102 -2.95 -10.32 10.23
N ASN A 103 -3.37 -10.90 9.09
CA ASN A 103 -2.58 -10.84 7.86
C ASN A 103 -2.78 -9.50 7.12
N ILE A 104 -4.02 -9.05 7.02
CA ILE A 104 -4.35 -7.77 6.40
C ILE A 104 -5.09 -6.92 7.41
N LEU A 105 -4.48 -5.80 7.78
CA LEU A 105 -5.08 -4.78 8.65
C LEU A 105 -5.48 -3.58 7.81
N LEU A 106 -6.77 -3.27 7.78
CA LEU A 106 -7.25 -1.99 7.30
C LEU A 106 -7.25 -0.98 8.47
N ALA A 107 -6.34 -0.04 8.42
CA ALA A 107 -6.22 1.08 9.35
C ALA A 107 -6.92 2.31 8.75
N ASP A 108 -8.20 2.49 9.07
CA ASP A 108 -9.05 3.48 8.42
C ASP A 108 -8.88 4.86 9.08
N GLU A 109 -8.66 5.90 8.25
CA GLU A 109 -8.47 7.30 8.64
C GLU A 109 -7.27 7.53 9.59
N ILE A 110 -6.07 7.07 9.16
CA ILE A 110 -4.84 7.12 9.98
C ILE A 110 -4.49 8.54 10.47
N ASN A 111 -4.86 9.56 9.73
CA ASN A 111 -4.63 10.96 10.09
C ASN A 111 -5.58 11.50 11.17
N ARG A 112 -6.57 10.76 11.65
CA ARG A 112 -7.46 11.16 12.75
C ARG A 112 -6.96 10.78 14.13
N THR A 113 -6.01 9.86 14.22
CA THR A 113 -5.48 9.41 15.51
C THR A 113 -4.21 10.18 15.90
N PRO A 114 -3.96 10.38 17.22
CA PRO A 114 -2.78 11.13 17.70
C PRO A 114 -1.45 10.49 17.26
N PRO A 115 -0.38 11.29 17.16
CA PRO A 115 0.94 10.83 16.70
C PRO A 115 1.50 9.63 17.47
N ARG A 116 1.20 9.53 18.77
CA ARG A 116 1.64 8.41 19.60
C ARG A 116 1.01 7.08 19.15
N THR A 117 -0.25 7.09 18.78
CA THR A 117 -0.98 5.91 18.32
C THR A 117 -0.59 5.56 16.88
N GLN A 118 -0.39 6.58 16.01
CA GLN A 118 0.21 6.38 14.69
C GLN A 118 1.58 5.69 14.79
N ALA A 119 2.45 6.15 15.69
CA ALA A 119 3.78 5.59 15.88
C ALA A 119 3.77 4.10 16.24
N ALA A 120 2.85 3.66 17.09
CA ALA A 120 2.72 2.24 17.46
C ALA A 120 2.35 1.36 16.27
N LEU A 121 1.44 1.82 15.40
CA LEU A 121 1.10 1.11 14.17
C LEU A 121 2.28 1.06 13.20
N LEU A 122 2.96 2.19 13.01
CA LEU A 122 4.10 2.31 12.09
C LEU A 122 5.33 1.52 12.55
N GLU A 123 5.52 1.35 13.86
CA GLU A 123 6.53 0.47 14.43
C GLU A 123 6.20 -1.00 14.14
N ALA A 124 4.96 -1.43 14.40
CA ALA A 124 4.49 -2.77 14.07
C ALA A 124 4.64 -3.11 12.58
N MET A 125 4.40 -2.13 11.69
CA MET A 125 4.61 -2.26 10.24
C MET A 125 6.08 -2.53 9.89
N GLN A 126 6.99 -1.80 10.51
CA GLN A 126 8.41 -1.88 10.19
C GLN A 126 9.06 -3.14 10.77
N GLU A 127 8.80 -3.43 12.04
CA GLU A 127 9.47 -4.48 12.79
C GLU A 127 8.77 -5.85 12.65
N LYS A 128 7.53 -5.90 12.12
CA LYS A 128 6.67 -7.10 12.03
C LYS A 128 6.51 -7.80 13.38
N GLN A 129 6.60 -7.04 14.45
CA GLN A 129 6.44 -7.47 15.83
C GLN A 129 5.96 -6.29 16.69
N VAL A 130 5.46 -6.60 17.87
CA VAL A 130 5.08 -5.60 18.88
C VAL A 130 5.67 -5.98 20.23
N THR A 131 6.03 -4.98 21.04
CA THR A 131 6.53 -5.19 22.39
C THR A 131 5.51 -4.63 23.39
N VAL A 132 5.02 -5.49 24.28
CA VAL A 132 4.05 -5.15 25.32
C VAL A 132 4.61 -5.61 26.67
N ASP A 133 4.77 -4.68 27.60
CA ASP A 133 5.31 -4.91 28.95
C ASP A 133 6.64 -5.71 28.94
N GLY A 134 7.55 -5.36 28.02
CA GLY A 134 8.86 -5.98 27.89
C GLY A 134 8.91 -7.32 27.15
N GLU A 135 7.77 -7.85 26.72
CA GLU A 135 7.70 -9.06 25.91
C GLU A 135 7.41 -8.73 24.44
N THR A 136 8.14 -9.39 23.54
CA THR A 136 8.01 -9.19 22.09
C THR A 136 7.21 -10.32 21.44
N TYR A 137 6.18 -9.94 20.70
CA TYR A 137 5.26 -10.83 20.00
C TYR A 137 5.37 -10.61 18.49
N LYS A 138 5.70 -11.65 17.73
CA LYS A 138 5.76 -11.60 16.27
C LYS A 138 4.36 -11.55 15.67
N LEU A 139 4.21 -10.75 14.62
CA LEU A 139 2.99 -10.69 13.85
C LEU A 139 2.87 -11.88 12.88
N PRO A 140 1.64 -12.29 12.51
CA PRO A 140 1.46 -13.35 11.53
C PRO A 140 1.98 -12.96 10.15
N GLU A 141 2.55 -13.89 9.41
CA GLU A 141 2.99 -13.69 8.04
C GLU A 141 2.03 -14.38 7.04
N PRO A 142 1.80 -13.78 5.88
CA PRO A 142 2.20 -12.43 5.47
C PRO A 142 1.45 -11.36 6.27
N PHE A 143 2.06 -10.18 6.46
CA PHE A 143 1.46 -9.05 7.16
C PHE A 143 1.51 -7.79 6.32
N VAL A 144 0.34 -7.21 6.04
CA VAL A 144 0.20 -5.95 5.29
C VAL A 144 -0.80 -5.04 5.99
N VAL A 145 -0.42 -3.79 6.13
CA VAL A 145 -1.31 -2.70 6.54
C VAL A 145 -1.75 -1.93 5.30
N ILE A 146 -3.05 -1.78 5.16
CA ILE A 146 -3.70 -0.87 4.22
C ILE A 146 -4.22 0.28 5.06
N ALA A 147 -3.50 1.40 5.08
CA ALA A 147 -3.96 2.60 5.75
C ALA A 147 -4.81 3.44 4.80
N THR A 148 -5.82 4.14 5.32
CA THR A 148 -6.58 5.10 4.52
C THR A 148 -6.41 6.51 5.07
N GLN A 149 -6.48 7.48 4.16
CA GLN A 149 -6.50 8.90 4.48
C GLN A 149 -7.50 9.62 3.59
N ASN A 150 -8.22 10.59 4.15
CA ASN A 150 -9.07 11.47 3.38
C ASN A 150 -8.33 12.81 3.14
N PRO A 151 -7.97 13.16 1.91
CA PRO A 151 -7.20 14.37 1.63
C PRO A 151 -8.01 15.67 1.78
N VAL A 152 -9.33 15.58 1.83
CA VAL A 152 -10.24 16.75 1.92
C VAL A 152 -10.48 17.16 3.37
N GLU A 153 -10.40 16.23 4.30
CA GLU A 153 -10.61 16.49 5.72
C GLU A 153 -9.32 16.97 6.38
N THR A 154 -9.28 18.22 6.78
CA THR A 154 -8.14 18.84 7.48
C THR A 154 -8.45 19.16 8.95
N GLU A 155 -9.72 19.38 9.29
CA GLU A 155 -10.13 19.70 10.66
C GLU A 155 -10.07 18.46 11.54
N GLY A 156 -9.44 18.59 12.73
CA GLY A 156 -9.29 17.49 13.67
C GLY A 156 -8.35 16.37 13.22
N THR A 157 -7.43 16.65 12.27
CA THR A 157 -6.49 15.66 11.77
C THR A 157 -5.06 15.93 12.23
N TYR A 158 -4.27 14.85 12.30
CA TYR A 158 -2.84 14.83 12.59
C TYR A 158 -2.12 14.30 11.34
N PRO A 159 -1.58 15.17 10.47
CA PRO A 159 -0.90 14.72 9.27
C PRO A 159 0.31 13.84 9.61
N LEU A 160 0.53 12.82 8.80
CA LEU A 160 1.73 11.97 8.93
C LEU A 160 2.97 12.76 8.49
N PRO A 161 4.02 12.83 9.33
CA PRO A 161 5.31 13.37 8.91
C PRO A 161 5.90 12.59 7.74
N GLU A 162 6.73 13.24 6.93
CA GLU A 162 7.36 12.63 5.75
C GLU A 162 8.15 11.35 6.07
N ALA A 163 8.86 11.34 7.20
CA ALA A 163 9.61 10.17 7.66
C ALA A 163 8.71 8.95 8.00
N GLN A 164 7.44 9.20 8.30
CA GLN A 164 6.43 8.17 8.53
C GLN A 164 5.78 7.74 7.22
N LEU A 165 5.51 8.66 6.31
CA LEU A 165 5.02 8.37 4.97
C LEU A 165 6.01 7.50 4.19
N ASP A 166 7.31 7.72 4.35
CA ASP A 166 8.37 6.93 3.68
C ASP A 166 8.38 5.43 4.07
N ARG A 167 7.62 5.03 5.11
CA ARG A 167 7.44 3.61 5.49
C ARG A 167 6.43 2.86 4.61
N PHE A 168 5.53 3.57 3.95
CA PHE A 168 4.61 2.96 2.99
C PHE A 168 5.33 2.67 1.68
N LEU A 169 5.11 1.49 1.13
CA LEU A 169 5.61 1.14 -0.20
C LEU A 169 4.94 2.00 -1.27
N PHE A 170 3.63 2.07 -1.21
CA PHE A 170 2.80 2.82 -2.15
C PHE A 170 1.90 3.82 -1.44
N ARG A 171 1.74 4.99 -2.07
CA ARG A 171 0.59 5.87 -1.86
C ARG A 171 -0.23 5.87 -3.14
N VAL A 172 -1.43 5.33 -3.05
CA VAL A 172 -2.34 5.15 -4.19
C VAL A 172 -3.54 6.06 -4.04
N ILE A 173 -3.82 6.84 -5.07
CA ILE A 173 -5.01 7.69 -5.11
C ILE A 173 -6.19 6.86 -5.61
N VAL A 174 -7.24 6.80 -4.79
CA VAL A 174 -8.50 6.13 -5.14
C VAL A 174 -9.54 7.20 -5.44
N ASP A 175 -9.66 7.51 -6.72
CA ASP A 175 -10.63 8.50 -7.23
C ASP A 175 -12.01 7.88 -7.44
N TYR A 176 -13.00 8.73 -7.75
CA TYR A 176 -14.31 8.27 -8.16
C TYR A 176 -14.24 7.35 -9.38
N PRO A 177 -15.16 6.38 -9.49
CA PRO A 177 -15.27 5.60 -10.72
C PRO A 177 -15.66 6.49 -11.90
N SER A 178 -15.28 6.10 -13.10
CA SER A 178 -15.77 6.70 -14.33
C SER A 178 -17.28 6.46 -14.50
N ARG A 179 -17.95 7.27 -15.31
CA ARG A 179 -19.39 7.09 -15.60
C ARG A 179 -19.75 5.67 -16.05
N SER A 180 -18.90 5.05 -16.85
CA SER A 180 -19.11 3.67 -17.31
C SER A 180 -19.01 2.65 -16.18
N GLU A 181 -18.05 2.83 -15.30
CA GLU A 181 -17.85 1.97 -14.12
C GLU A 181 -18.99 2.13 -13.10
N GLU A 182 -19.51 3.36 -12.89
CA GLU A 182 -20.67 3.59 -12.04
C GLU A 182 -21.92 2.88 -12.58
N VAL A 183 -22.16 2.94 -13.89
CA VAL A 183 -23.27 2.22 -14.53
C VAL A 183 -23.11 0.71 -14.34
N GLU A 184 -21.89 0.18 -14.52
CA GLU A 184 -21.64 -1.25 -14.35
C GLU A 184 -21.79 -1.70 -12.89
N MET A 185 -21.31 -0.90 -11.95
CA MET A 185 -21.54 -1.12 -10.51
C MET A 185 -23.03 -1.22 -10.20
N LEU A 186 -23.85 -0.32 -10.72
CA LEU A 186 -25.31 -0.35 -10.52
C LEU A 186 -25.97 -1.57 -11.18
N ARG A 187 -25.49 -2.00 -12.36
CA ARG A 187 -25.96 -3.24 -13.02
C ARG A 187 -25.69 -4.46 -12.15
N ILE A 188 -24.45 -4.58 -11.62
CA ILE A 188 -24.06 -5.67 -10.73
C ILE A 188 -24.95 -5.67 -9.48
N LYS A 189 -25.15 -4.52 -8.84
CA LYS A 189 -25.99 -4.38 -7.64
C LYS A 189 -27.47 -4.74 -7.92
N ARG A 190 -28.00 -4.32 -9.06
CA ARG A 190 -29.38 -4.64 -9.46
C ARG A 190 -29.61 -6.15 -9.60
N ILE A 191 -28.61 -6.89 -10.10
CA ILE A 191 -28.75 -8.34 -10.38
C ILE A 191 -28.41 -9.17 -9.14
N LYS A 192 -27.36 -8.81 -8.41
CA LYS A 192 -26.75 -9.63 -7.34
C LYS A 192 -27.03 -9.11 -5.93
N GLY A 193 -27.66 -7.95 -5.78
CA GLY A 193 -27.90 -7.32 -4.48
C GLY A 193 -26.63 -6.70 -3.87
N GLU A 194 -26.67 -6.45 -2.57
CA GLU A 194 -25.58 -5.73 -1.88
C GLU A 194 -24.38 -6.61 -1.52
N VAL A 195 -24.60 -7.90 -1.27
CA VAL A 195 -23.53 -8.81 -0.84
C VAL A 195 -23.15 -9.72 -2.00
N ILE A 196 -22.04 -9.40 -2.65
CA ILE A 196 -21.42 -10.29 -3.63
C ILE A 196 -20.20 -10.90 -2.94
N ASP A 197 -20.15 -12.21 -2.94
CA ASP A 197 -19.03 -12.94 -2.37
C ASP A 197 -17.95 -13.23 -3.41
N VAL A 198 -16.70 -13.37 -2.95
CA VAL A 198 -15.55 -13.78 -3.75
C VAL A 198 -15.09 -15.17 -3.32
N ASP A 199 -14.62 -15.93 -4.29
CA ASP A 199 -14.05 -17.26 -4.04
C ASP A 199 -12.60 -17.13 -3.56
N GLN A 200 -12.18 -18.03 -2.68
CA GLN A 200 -10.78 -18.14 -2.31
C GLN A 200 -9.98 -18.76 -3.48
N ILE A 201 -8.89 -18.12 -3.86
CA ILE A 201 -8.03 -18.51 -5.00
C ILE A 201 -6.69 -19.08 -4.54
N ALA A 202 -6.19 -18.59 -3.41
CA ALA A 202 -4.93 -19.04 -2.82
C ALA A 202 -5.05 -19.12 -1.30
N ASP A 203 -4.10 -19.76 -0.67
CA ASP A 203 -3.97 -19.82 0.78
C ASP A 203 -2.73 -19.02 1.26
N PRO A 204 -2.56 -18.77 2.57
CA PRO A 204 -1.41 -18.03 3.09
C PRO A 204 -0.05 -18.66 2.76
N LYS A 205 0.03 -19.99 2.60
CA LYS A 205 1.28 -20.69 2.24
C LYS A 205 1.64 -20.44 0.79
N GLU A 206 0.66 -20.48 -0.12
CA GLU A 206 0.86 -20.16 -1.53
C GLU A 206 1.28 -18.70 -1.72
N VAL A 207 0.72 -17.77 -0.92
CA VAL A 207 1.15 -16.37 -0.93
C VAL A 207 2.61 -16.21 -0.49
N LEU A 208 3.03 -16.90 0.57
CA LEU A 208 4.42 -16.87 1.03
C LEU A 208 5.39 -17.52 0.03
N GLU A 209 4.96 -18.59 -0.65
CA GLU A 209 5.73 -19.21 -1.72
C GLU A 209 5.86 -18.30 -2.94
N ALA A 210 4.79 -17.58 -3.29
CA ALA A 210 4.81 -16.56 -4.35
C ALA A 210 5.79 -15.42 -3.99
N SER A 211 5.78 -14.94 -2.74
CA SER A 211 6.72 -13.94 -2.24
C SER A 211 8.19 -14.39 -2.37
N LYS A 212 8.50 -15.62 -1.96
CA LYS A 212 9.83 -16.21 -2.14
C LYS A 212 10.21 -16.32 -3.62
N THR A 213 9.27 -16.75 -4.45
CA THR A 213 9.48 -16.85 -5.90
C THR A 213 9.85 -15.51 -6.52
N VAL A 214 9.17 -14.43 -6.16
CA VAL A 214 9.49 -13.08 -6.61
C VAL A 214 10.88 -12.67 -6.13
N ALA A 215 11.21 -12.90 -4.87
CA ALA A 215 12.49 -12.50 -4.29
C ALA A 215 13.69 -13.26 -4.87
N GLU A 216 13.53 -14.56 -5.16
CA GLU A 216 14.64 -15.44 -5.51
C GLU A 216 14.77 -15.67 -7.02
N LYS A 217 13.64 -15.67 -7.76
CA LYS A 217 13.63 -16.09 -9.17
C LYS A 217 13.49 -14.95 -10.17
N VAL A 218 12.97 -13.77 -9.75
CA VAL A 218 12.90 -12.62 -10.66
C VAL A 218 14.22 -11.85 -10.62
N LYS A 219 14.96 -11.92 -11.71
CA LYS A 219 16.29 -11.32 -11.86
C LYS A 219 16.18 -9.84 -12.20
N VAL A 220 17.19 -9.09 -11.78
CA VAL A 220 17.34 -7.67 -12.10
C VAL A 220 18.76 -7.46 -12.61
N ASP A 221 18.87 -6.97 -13.81
CA ASP A 221 20.16 -6.63 -14.43
C ASP A 221 20.72 -5.33 -13.83
N ASP A 222 22.04 -5.18 -13.83
CA ASP A 222 22.71 -3.99 -13.31
C ASP A 222 22.25 -2.71 -14.03
N THR A 223 21.93 -2.79 -15.30
CA THR A 223 21.40 -1.66 -16.08
C THR A 223 20.04 -1.15 -15.54
N ILE A 224 19.21 -2.07 -15.02
CA ILE A 224 17.95 -1.70 -14.34
C ILE A 224 18.23 -1.09 -12.96
N LEU A 225 19.25 -1.59 -12.24
CA LEU A 225 19.65 -0.99 -10.96
C LEU A 225 20.13 0.46 -11.17
N GLU A 226 20.97 0.69 -12.16
CA GLU A 226 21.42 2.03 -12.56
C GLU A 226 20.23 2.92 -12.94
N TYR A 227 19.29 2.40 -13.72
CA TYR A 227 18.09 3.14 -14.13
C TYR A 227 17.23 3.56 -12.93
N ILE A 228 17.02 2.68 -11.96
CA ILE A 228 16.31 3.02 -10.70
C ILE A 228 17.04 4.14 -9.96
N VAL A 229 18.36 4.06 -9.82
CA VAL A 229 19.17 5.09 -9.15
C VAL A 229 19.06 6.42 -9.88
N GLU A 230 19.20 6.44 -11.22
CA GLU A 230 19.09 7.66 -12.02
C GLU A 230 17.71 8.31 -11.92
N LEU A 231 16.63 7.53 -11.95
CA LEU A 231 15.26 8.04 -11.74
C LEU A 231 15.12 8.73 -10.38
N VAL A 232 15.59 8.09 -9.30
CA VAL A 232 15.47 8.65 -7.95
C VAL A 232 16.38 9.87 -7.79
N ARG A 233 17.62 9.84 -8.29
CA ARG A 233 18.54 10.98 -8.27
C ARG A 233 17.99 12.19 -9.03
N ALA A 234 17.40 11.97 -10.21
CA ALA A 234 16.79 13.03 -10.99
C ALA A 234 15.67 13.76 -10.23
N THR A 235 14.97 13.10 -9.30
CA THR A 235 14.01 13.79 -8.41
C THR A 235 14.69 14.77 -7.47
N ARG A 236 15.90 14.47 -6.98
CA ARG A 236 16.68 15.34 -6.07
C ARG A 236 17.24 16.56 -6.78
N GLU A 237 17.47 16.44 -8.08
CA GLU A 237 18.05 17.50 -8.93
C GLU A 237 16.98 18.38 -9.60
N HIS A 238 15.69 18.03 -9.46
CA HIS A 238 14.61 18.78 -10.08
C HIS A 238 14.44 20.18 -9.43
N PRO A 239 14.37 21.27 -10.22
CA PRO A 239 14.36 22.65 -9.67
C PRO A 239 13.18 22.96 -8.74
N SER A 240 12.04 22.30 -8.92
CA SER A 240 10.83 22.49 -8.07
C SER A 240 10.83 21.63 -6.82
N VAL A 241 11.83 20.76 -6.63
CA VAL A 241 11.90 19.81 -5.51
C VAL A 241 12.85 20.32 -4.44
N LEU A 242 12.39 20.34 -3.19
CA LEU A 242 13.20 20.64 -2.01
C LEU A 242 13.86 19.35 -1.50
N LEU A 243 13.09 18.26 -1.40
CA LEU A 243 13.57 16.94 -0.99
C LEU A 243 13.03 15.90 -1.96
N GLY A 244 13.91 15.16 -2.63
CA GLY A 244 13.59 14.06 -3.52
C GLY A 244 13.66 12.70 -2.83
N GLY A 245 13.54 11.61 -3.60
CA GLY A 245 13.54 10.25 -3.08
C GLY A 245 14.78 9.87 -2.30
N SER A 246 14.60 9.12 -1.22
CA SER A 246 15.67 8.57 -0.39
C SER A 246 16.24 7.27 -0.99
N PRO A 247 17.39 6.76 -0.51
CA PRO A 247 17.88 5.41 -0.86
C PRO A 247 16.86 4.29 -0.54
N ARG A 248 15.98 4.49 0.45
CA ARG A 248 14.87 3.58 0.73
C ARG A 248 13.91 3.49 -0.46
N ALA A 249 13.65 4.60 -1.15
CA ALA A 249 12.82 4.62 -2.35
C ALA A 249 13.43 3.77 -3.48
N GLU A 250 14.75 3.76 -3.64
CA GLU A 250 15.48 2.92 -4.61
C GLU A 250 15.25 1.43 -4.32
N VAL A 251 15.37 1.02 -3.04
CA VAL A 251 15.11 -0.35 -2.61
C VAL A 251 13.63 -0.72 -2.80
N MET A 252 12.71 0.18 -2.49
CA MET A 252 11.27 -0.06 -2.68
C MET A 252 10.89 -0.17 -4.15
N LEU A 253 11.49 0.64 -5.04
CA LEU A 253 11.33 0.53 -6.49
C LEU A 253 11.83 -0.81 -7.00
N LEU A 254 13.01 -1.24 -6.56
CA LEU A 254 13.58 -2.54 -6.92
C LEU A 254 12.61 -3.69 -6.57
N TYR A 255 12.12 -3.73 -5.33
CA TYR A 255 11.22 -4.79 -4.90
C TYR A 255 9.87 -4.73 -5.61
N ALA A 256 9.30 -3.54 -5.75
CA ALA A 256 8.03 -3.34 -6.43
C ALA A 256 8.11 -3.74 -7.92
N SER A 257 9.19 -3.38 -8.62
CA SER A 257 9.40 -3.74 -10.03
C SER A 257 9.54 -5.25 -10.24
N ARG A 258 10.24 -5.95 -9.33
CA ARG A 258 10.32 -7.42 -9.36
C ARG A 258 8.95 -8.06 -9.23
N ALA A 259 8.16 -7.62 -8.26
CA ALA A 259 6.82 -8.14 -8.05
C ALA A 259 5.90 -7.79 -9.22
N TYR A 260 6.02 -6.58 -9.79
CA TYR A 260 5.24 -6.17 -10.95
C TYR A 260 5.54 -7.05 -12.16
N ALA A 261 6.81 -7.31 -12.49
CA ALA A 261 7.21 -8.20 -13.59
C ALA A 261 6.58 -9.60 -13.46
N ALA A 262 6.52 -10.12 -12.24
CA ALA A 262 5.91 -11.42 -11.97
C ALA A 262 4.39 -11.40 -12.10
N ILE A 263 3.69 -10.38 -11.57
CA ILE A 263 2.22 -10.35 -11.58
C ILE A 263 1.62 -9.86 -12.89
N SER A 264 2.37 -9.09 -13.71
CA SER A 264 1.87 -8.52 -14.97
C SER A 264 1.97 -9.48 -16.13
N GLU A 265 3.10 -10.17 -16.27
CA GLU A 265 3.38 -11.05 -17.41
C GLU A 265 3.98 -12.41 -17.04
N GLY A 266 4.24 -12.63 -15.75
CA GLY A 266 4.88 -13.87 -15.26
C GLY A 266 6.34 -14.01 -15.69
N ARG A 267 7.03 -12.86 -15.85
CA ARG A 267 8.45 -12.83 -16.24
C ARG A 267 9.36 -13.13 -15.05
N ASP A 268 10.50 -13.72 -15.33
CA ASP A 268 11.58 -13.97 -14.38
C ASP A 268 12.70 -12.92 -14.45
N TYR A 269 12.45 -11.80 -15.12
CA TYR A 269 13.34 -10.64 -15.21
C TYR A 269 12.55 -9.33 -15.25
N VAL A 270 13.19 -8.25 -14.81
CA VAL A 270 12.64 -6.89 -14.79
C VAL A 270 13.06 -6.15 -16.04
N VAL A 271 12.13 -5.37 -16.61
CA VAL A 271 12.38 -4.43 -17.71
C VAL A 271 12.12 -2.99 -17.27
N PRO A 272 12.63 -1.97 -17.99
CA PRO A 272 12.42 -0.55 -17.61
C PRO A 272 10.96 -0.16 -17.42
N ASP A 273 10.05 -0.75 -18.19
CA ASP A 273 8.62 -0.46 -18.09
C ASP A 273 7.98 -0.96 -16.79
N ASP A 274 8.53 -2.00 -16.16
CA ASP A 274 8.11 -2.44 -14.83
C ASP A 274 8.45 -1.40 -13.76
N VAL A 275 9.63 -0.78 -13.89
CA VAL A 275 10.05 0.30 -12.99
C VAL A 275 9.12 1.51 -13.16
N LYS A 276 8.84 1.92 -14.40
CA LYS A 276 7.92 3.03 -14.68
C LYS A 276 6.52 2.77 -14.16
N ALA A 277 6.02 1.53 -14.31
CA ALA A 277 4.67 1.14 -13.88
C ALA A 277 4.42 1.35 -12.39
N VAL A 278 5.45 1.21 -11.54
CA VAL A 278 5.35 1.40 -10.08
C VAL A 278 5.93 2.72 -9.58
N PHE A 279 6.66 3.45 -10.43
CA PHE A 279 7.44 4.62 -10.06
C PHE A 279 6.60 5.71 -9.37
N PHE A 280 5.46 6.06 -9.96
CA PHE A 280 4.63 7.14 -9.43
C PHE A 280 4.10 6.84 -8.03
N ASP A 281 3.58 5.65 -7.80
CA ASP A 281 2.98 5.26 -6.53
C ASP A 281 4.01 5.04 -5.42
N VAL A 282 5.26 4.69 -5.80
CA VAL A 282 6.39 4.65 -4.87
C VAL A 282 6.89 6.05 -4.55
N MET A 283 6.93 6.97 -5.51
CA MET A 283 7.63 8.25 -5.37
C MET A 283 6.77 9.41 -4.89
N ASN A 284 5.45 9.40 -5.17
CA ASN A 284 4.60 10.57 -4.99
C ASN A 284 4.51 11.12 -3.55
N HIS A 285 4.72 10.29 -2.54
CA HIS A 285 4.72 10.69 -1.12
C HIS A 285 6.13 10.93 -0.55
N ARG A 286 7.15 10.88 -1.40
CA ARG A 286 8.57 11.07 -1.07
C ARG A 286 9.14 12.35 -1.62
N ILE A 287 8.31 13.14 -2.31
CA ILE A 287 8.70 14.40 -2.94
C ILE A 287 8.15 15.56 -2.13
N ILE A 288 9.05 16.42 -1.64
CA ILE A 288 8.69 17.68 -0.99
C ILE A 288 8.98 18.81 -1.98
N LEU A 289 7.95 19.60 -2.26
CA LEU A 289 8.03 20.71 -3.18
C LEU A 289 8.70 21.93 -2.50
N ARG A 290 9.40 22.74 -3.29
CA ARG A 290 9.92 24.02 -2.81
C ARG A 290 8.77 24.98 -2.51
N PRO A 291 8.87 25.78 -1.42
CA PRO A 291 7.83 26.75 -1.07
C PRO A 291 7.51 27.73 -2.20
N GLU A 292 8.52 28.17 -2.95
CA GLU A 292 8.36 29.11 -4.07
C GLU A 292 7.52 28.49 -5.19
N TYR A 293 7.72 27.20 -5.47
CA TYR A 293 6.90 26.47 -6.44
C TYR A 293 5.47 26.31 -5.96
N VAL A 294 5.28 25.97 -4.67
CA VAL A 294 3.94 25.84 -4.07
C VAL A 294 3.19 27.16 -4.16
N ILE A 295 3.79 28.28 -3.76
CA ILE A 295 3.17 29.62 -3.81
C ILE A 295 2.79 30.00 -5.24
N GLY A 296 3.65 29.70 -6.21
CA GLY A 296 3.43 30.07 -7.62
C GLY A 296 2.40 29.22 -8.36
N THR A 297 2.09 28.01 -7.86
CA THR A 297 1.24 27.04 -8.57
C THR A 297 0.05 26.55 -7.77
N TYR A 298 -0.09 26.98 -6.49
CA TYR A 298 -1.16 26.52 -5.59
C TYR A 298 -2.56 26.67 -6.19
N SER A 299 -3.33 25.61 -6.10
CA SER A 299 -4.74 25.59 -6.46
C SER A 299 -5.56 25.05 -5.27
N ARG A 300 -6.79 25.54 -5.12
CA ARG A 300 -7.74 25.02 -4.11
C ARG A 300 -8.35 23.66 -4.48
N GLU A 301 -7.97 23.12 -5.63
CA GLU A 301 -8.48 21.80 -6.05
C GLU A 301 -8.01 20.69 -5.11
N PRO A 302 -8.89 19.75 -4.76
CA PRO A 302 -8.49 18.53 -4.09
C PRO A 302 -7.37 17.83 -4.86
N LEU A 303 -6.38 17.28 -4.13
CA LEU A 303 -5.24 16.55 -4.72
C LEU A 303 -4.31 17.42 -5.60
N TRP A 304 -4.35 18.77 -5.50
CA TRP A 304 -3.46 19.64 -6.25
C TRP A 304 -1.99 19.22 -6.07
N SER A 305 -1.54 19.00 -4.83
CA SER A 305 -0.15 18.62 -4.55
C SER A 305 0.24 17.30 -5.23
N TYR A 306 -0.67 16.34 -5.26
CA TYR A 306 -0.47 15.08 -5.96
C TYR A 306 -0.30 15.29 -7.47
N ARG A 307 -1.17 16.10 -8.10
CA ARG A 307 -1.07 16.43 -9.54
C ARG A 307 0.23 17.17 -9.87
N ALA A 308 0.64 18.12 -9.02
CA ALA A 308 1.89 18.84 -9.18
C ALA A 308 3.10 17.89 -9.10
N ILE A 309 3.13 17.01 -8.12
CA ILE A 309 4.17 15.98 -7.97
C ILE A 309 4.15 15.01 -9.16
N HIS A 310 2.96 14.59 -9.62
CA HIS A 310 2.83 13.71 -10.78
C HIS A 310 3.44 14.35 -12.05
N GLY A 311 3.20 15.64 -12.29
CA GLY A 311 3.81 16.37 -13.41
C GLY A 311 5.33 16.40 -13.31
N ILE A 312 5.90 16.61 -12.12
CA ILE A 312 7.34 16.58 -11.87
C ILE A 312 7.89 15.17 -12.14
N LEU A 313 7.26 14.13 -11.60
CA LEU A 313 7.70 12.75 -11.81
C LEU A 313 7.61 12.33 -13.28
N SER A 314 6.59 12.80 -14.03
CA SER A 314 6.50 12.59 -15.48
C SER A 314 7.70 13.20 -16.21
N SER A 315 8.06 14.44 -15.88
CA SER A 315 9.24 15.09 -16.48
C SER A 315 10.55 14.36 -16.15
N VAL A 316 10.65 13.75 -14.97
CA VAL A 316 11.81 12.93 -14.58
C VAL A 316 11.90 11.69 -15.44
N VAL A 317 10.78 10.97 -15.62
CA VAL A 317 10.73 9.75 -16.45
C VAL A 317 11.08 10.04 -17.91
N GLU A 318 10.62 11.18 -18.44
CA GLU A 318 10.94 11.60 -19.83
C GLU A 318 12.41 11.98 -20.01
N LYS A 319 13.03 12.56 -18.99
CA LYS A 319 14.41 13.06 -19.04
C LYS A 319 15.45 11.95 -18.86
N VAL A 320 15.17 10.97 -18.02
CA VAL A 320 16.11 9.88 -17.70
C VAL A 320 16.14 8.89 -18.85
N ARG A 321 17.34 8.61 -19.35
CA ARG A 321 17.52 7.68 -20.48
C ARG A 321 17.16 6.26 -20.08
N VAL A 322 16.28 5.64 -20.86
CA VAL A 322 15.94 4.22 -20.72
C VAL A 322 17.13 3.37 -21.16
N PRO A 323 17.58 2.38 -20.36
CA PRO A 323 18.60 1.43 -20.79
C PRO A 323 18.15 0.64 -22.02
N LYS A 324 19.12 0.28 -22.86
CA LYS A 324 18.88 -0.50 -24.09
C LYS A 324 18.83 -1.98 -23.80
#